data_0eaf554e92190e948bb5dad3d91f22fe
#
_entry.id   0eaf554e92190e948bb5dad3d91f22fe
#
_cell.length_a   1.000
_cell.length_b   1.000
_cell.length_c   1.000
_cell.angle_alpha   90.00
_cell.angle_beta   90.00
_cell.angle_gamma   90.00
#
_symmetry.space_group_name_H-M   'P 1'
#
loop_
_entity.id
_entity.type
_entity.pdbx_description
1 polymer ?
#
loop_
_entity_poly.entity_id
_entity_poly.type
_entity_poly.pdbx_seq_one_letter_code
_entity_poly.pdbx_strand_id
1 'polypeptide(L)'
;LYNALAALCAVQALGVPLSDAAKALTECVGVKGRCEVVPLPAPFTVIIDYAHTPDGLKNILSTVCGFADGRVIALFGCGGDRDKTKRPRMGRIAAALSDFVVLTSDNPRTEDPYTILRDVLPAILESRTPFAVIENRREAIGFALHEAKESDVVVLCGKGHETYQEIGTIKYHLDEREVVRERFAQVQRKDAADAAKENEYEDHHCLHTELRGLRDHGKISGP
;
A
#
# COMPACT_ATOMS: atom_id res chain seq x y z
N LEU A 1 -15.32 15.39 -2.30
CA LEU A 1 -16.29 16.28 -2.96
C LEU A 1 -17.16 17.02 -1.93
N TYR A 2 -17.91 16.31 -1.05
CA TYR A 2 -18.85 16.95 -0.10
C TYR A 2 -18.20 17.95 0.85
N ASN A 3 -16.99 17.65 1.37
CA ASN A 3 -16.27 18.58 2.25
C ASN A 3 -15.85 19.86 1.49
N ALA A 4 -15.46 19.75 0.23
CA ALA A 4 -15.14 20.90 -0.60
C ALA A 4 -16.41 21.76 -0.87
N LEU A 5 -17.54 21.11 -1.19
CA LEU A 5 -18.81 21.81 -1.36
C LEU A 5 -19.24 22.52 -0.07
N ALA A 6 -19.14 21.86 1.08
CA ALA A 6 -19.46 22.46 2.38
C ALA A 6 -18.56 23.68 2.68
N ALA A 7 -17.26 23.58 2.38
CA ALA A 7 -16.33 24.70 2.54
C ALA A 7 -16.71 25.87 1.61
N LEU A 8 -17.01 25.61 0.33
CA LEU A 8 -17.48 26.64 -0.63
C LEU A 8 -18.75 27.35 -0.13
N CYS A 9 -19.76 26.58 0.31
CA CYS A 9 -20.98 27.14 0.86
C CYS A 9 -20.70 28.02 2.10
N ALA A 10 -19.83 27.55 3.01
CA ALA A 10 -19.53 28.31 4.23
C ALA A 10 -18.84 29.64 3.91
N VAL A 11 -17.80 29.65 3.05
CA VAL A 11 -17.08 30.87 2.71
C VAL A 11 -17.94 31.82 1.87
N GLN A 12 -18.82 31.30 1.03
CA GLN A 12 -19.80 32.12 0.29
C GLN A 12 -20.79 32.81 1.24
N ALA A 13 -21.26 32.12 2.30
CA ALA A 13 -22.11 32.72 3.34
C ALA A 13 -21.38 33.81 4.13
N LEU A 14 -20.05 33.79 4.16
CA LEU A 14 -19.18 34.84 4.74
C LEU A 14 -18.87 35.97 3.75
N GLY A 15 -19.46 35.96 2.54
CA GLY A 15 -19.30 37.00 1.54
C GLY A 15 -18.08 36.87 0.63
N VAL A 16 -17.40 35.72 0.64
CA VAL A 16 -16.27 35.47 -0.28
C VAL A 16 -16.84 35.09 -1.66
N PRO A 17 -16.38 35.71 -2.76
CA PRO A 17 -16.81 35.36 -4.11
C PRO A 17 -16.50 33.91 -4.44
N LEU A 18 -17.44 33.23 -5.09
CA LEU A 18 -17.29 31.81 -5.44
C LEU A 18 -16.06 31.53 -6.34
N SER A 19 -15.73 32.48 -7.23
CA SER A 19 -14.54 32.42 -8.08
C SER A 19 -13.23 32.33 -7.27
N ASP A 20 -13.12 33.14 -6.21
CA ASP A 20 -11.93 33.20 -5.37
C ASP A 20 -11.83 31.96 -4.49
N ALA A 21 -12.96 31.50 -3.96
CA ALA A 21 -13.05 30.26 -3.20
C ALA A 21 -12.71 29.02 -4.06
N ALA A 22 -13.20 28.98 -5.30
CA ALA A 22 -12.86 27.90 -6.24
C ALA A 22 -11.37 27.89 -6.60
N LYS A 23 -10.79 29.07 -6.86
CA LYS A 23 -9.35 29.21 -7.10
C LYS A 23 -8.54 28.73 -5.90
N ALA A 24 -8.87 29.14 -4.70
CA ALA A 24 -8.21 28.69 -3.47
C ALA A 24 -8.26 27.17 -3.28
N LEU A 25 -9.37 26.50 -3.68
CA LEU A 25 -9.48 25.04 -3.64
C LEU A 25 -8.54 24.34 -4.63
N THR A 26 -8.28 24.92 -5.80
CA THR A 26 -7.33 24.34 -6.78
C THR A 26 -5.88 24.46 -6.31
N GLU A 27 -5.56 25.44 -5.48
CA GLU A 27 -4.25 25.68 -4.89
C GLU A 27 -4.07 24.95 -3.55
N CYS A 28 -5.15 24.35 -3.01
CA CYS A 28 -5.14 23.70 -1.72
C CYS A 28 -4.34 22.40 -1.77
N VAL A 29 -3.29 22.31 -0.96
CA VAL A 29 -2.60 21.05 -0.69
C VAL A 29 -3.56 20.15 0.08
N GLY A 30 -3.69 18.88 -0.34
CA GLY A 30 -4.57 17.91 0.29
C GLY A 30 -4.35 17.79 1.82
N VAL A 31 -5.33 17.23 2.51
CA VAL A 31 -5.25 17.04 3.97
C VAL A 31 -4.39 15.81 4.28
N LYS A 32 -3.38 15.97 5.14
CA LYS A 32 -2.52 14.88 5.60
C LYS A 32 -3.34 13.69 6.09
N GLY A 33 -3.10 12.50 5.53
CA GLY A 33 -3.79 11.25 5.88
C GLY A 33 -5.25 11.15 5.41
N ARG A 34 -5.64 11.92 4.39
CA ARG A 34 -6.96 11.86 3.76
C ARG A 34 -6.80 11.75 2.25
N CYS A 35 -6.90 10.54 1.72
CA CYS A 35 -6.62 10.20 0.33
C CYS A 35 -5.29 10.84 -0.14
N GLU A 36 -4.28 10.78 0.72
CA GLU A 36 -2.98 11.42 0.52
C GLU A 36 -2.12 10.55 -0.37
N VAL A 37 -1.76 11.06 -1.54
CA VAL A 37 -0.81 10.39 -2.44
C VAL A 37 0.61 10.60 -1.91
N VAL A 38 1.34 9.51 -1.68
CA VAL A 38 2.76 9.54 -1.31
C VAL A 38 3.59 9.61 -2.59
N PRO A 39 4.34 10.69 -2.82
CA PRO A 39 5.18 10.80 -4.01
C PRO A 39 6.34 9.79 -3.95
N LEU A 40 6.38 8.89 -4.94
CA LEU A 40 7.42 7.88 -5.13
C LEU A 40 7.79 7.80 -6.61
N PRO A 41 9.06 7.53 -6.95
CA PRO A 41 9.47 7.23 -8.32
C PRO A 41 9.13 5.76 -8.66
N ALA A 42 7.85 5.40 -8.55
CA ALA A 42 7.32 4.05 -8.74
C ALA A 42 6.35 4.01 -9.92
N PRO A 43 6.20 2.87 -10.62
CA PRO A 43 5.21 2.72 -11.68
C PRO A 43 3.78 2.49 -11.13
N PHE A 44 3.59 2.57 -9.83
CA PHE A 44 2.32 2.41 -9.10
C PHE A 44 2.10 3.60 -8.16
N THR A 45 0.88 3.75 -7.67
CA THR A 45 0.50 4.82 -6.73
C THR A 45 0.33 4.28 -5.32
N VAL A 46 0.78 5.04 -4.30
CA VAL A 46 0.53 4.74 -2.90
C VAL A 46 -0.33 5.84 -2.29
N ILE A 47 -1.44 5.45 -1.67
CA ILE A 47 -2.39 6.36 -1.00
C ILE A 47 -2.46 6.01 0.48
N ILE A 48 -2.41 7.03 1.34
CA ILE A 48 -2.63 6.92 2.78
C ILE A 48 -3.97 7.55 3.14
N ASP A 49 -4.81 6.83 3.89
CA ASP A 49 -6.10 7.32 4.37
C ASP A 49 -6.38 6.91 5.82
N TYR A 50 -7.14 7.75 6.51
CA TYR A 50 -7.56 7.53 7.91
C TYR A 50 -8.77 6.58 8.04
N ALA A 51 -9.19 5.92 7.00
CA ALA A 51 -10.34 5.01 6.98
C ALA A 51 -10.15 3.83 7.94
N HIS A 52 -10.74 3.92 9.13
CA HIS A 52 -10.66 2.92 10.22
C HIS A 52 -12.04 2.40 10.66
N THR A 53 -13.09 2.70 9.88
CA THR A 53 -14.46 2.25 10.04
C THR A 53 -14.93 1.54 8.77
N PRO A 54 -15.97 0.68 8.84
CA PRO A 54 -16.55 0.05 7.66
C PRO A 54 -16.93 1.04 6.56
N ASP A 55 -17.61 2.11 6.91
CA ASP A 55 -18.06 3.14 5.93
C ASP A 55 -16.88 3.94 5.36
N GLY A 56 -15.88 4.29 6.21
CA GLY A 56 -14.67 4.94 5.75
C GLY A 56 -13.89 4.07 4.77
N LEU A 57 -13.71 2.79 5.09
CA LEU A 57 -13.01 1.83 4.23
C LEU A 57 -13.76 1.63 2.90
N LYS A 58 -15.08 1.48 2.95
CA LYS A 58 -15.92 1.40 1.76
C LYS A 58 -15.76 2.63 0.87
N ASN A 59 -15.81 3.82 1.47
CA ASN A 59 -15.75 5.08 0.72
C ASN A 59 -14.40 5.26 0.02
N ILE A 60 -13.28 5.04 0.71
CA ILE A 60 -11.95 5.19 0.10
C ILE A 60 -11.72 4.15 -0.99
N LEU A 61 -12.01 2.87 -0.73
CA LEU A 61 -11.79 1.82 -1.73
C LEU A 61 -12.71 2.02 -2.96
N SER A 62 -13.99 2.34 -2.77
CA SER A 62 -14.89 2.65 -3.90
C SER A 62 -14.42 3.87 -4.71
N THR A 63 -13.84 4.87 -4.04
CA THR A 63 -13.28 6.05 -4.72
C THR A 63 -12.07 5.65 -5.55
N VAL A 64 -11.15 4.85 -4.98
CA VAL A 64 -9.94 4.38 -5.67
C VAL A 64 -10.30 3.50 -6.86
N CYS A 65 -11.22 2.53 -6.70
CA CYS A 65 -11.72 1.69 -7.79
C CYS A 65 -12.32 2.50 -8.95
N GLY A 66 -12.80 3.72 -8.70
CA GLY A 66 -13.36 4.60 -9.72
C GLY A 66 -12.33 5.25 -10.65
N PHE A 67 -11.04 5.24 -10.29
CA PHE A 67 -9.98 5.85 -11.09
C PHE A 67 -8.72 4.99 -11.26
N ALA A 68 -8.61 3.85 -10.57
CA ALA A 68 -7.48 2.94 -10.72
C ALA A 68 -7.53 2.24 -12.08
N ASP A 69 -6.43 2.32 -12.83
CA ASP A 69 -6.27 1.60 -14.10
C ASP A 69 -5.76 0.17 -13.88
N GLY A 70 -5.02 -0.07 -12.78
CA GLY A 70 -4.51 -1.37 -12.35
C GLY A 70 -5.28 -1.94 -11.15
N ARG A 71 -4.66 -2.89 -10.45
CA ARG A 71 -5.23 -3.53 -9.26
C ARG A 71 -5.27 -2.56 -8.09
N VAL A 72 -6.27 -2.72 -7.23
CA VAL A 72 -6.35 -2.07 -5.92
C VAL A 72 -5.84 -3.04 -4.85
N ILE A 73 -4.75 -2.68 -4.17
CA ILE A 73 -4.16 -3.44 -3.05
C ILE A 73 -4.53 -2.71 -1.76
N ALA A 74 -5.44 -3.28 -0.98
CA ALA A 74 -5.89 -2.69 0.27
C ALA A 74 -5.10 -3.22 1.47
N LEU A 75 -4.36 -2.35 2.16
CA LEU A 75 -3.71 -2.67 3.43
C LEU A 75 -4.48 -2.01 4.57
N PHE A 76 -4.96 -2.82 5.52
CA PHE A 76 -5.69 -2.30 6.69
C PHE A 76 -5.52 -3.18 7.93
N GLY A 77 -5.85 -2.60 9.07
CA GLY A 77 -5.98 -3.28 10.35
C GLY A 77 -7.15 -2.74 11.15
N CYS A 78 -7.43 -3.37 12.28
CA CYS A 78 -8.42 -2.92 13.24
C CYS A 78 -7.79 -2.56 14.58
N GLY A 79 -8.25 -1.49 15.22
CA GLY A 79 -7.80 -1.10 16.55
C GLY A 79 -8.32 -2.05 17.62
N GLY A 80 -7.48 -2.34 18.63
CA GLY A 80 -7.84 -3.00 19.87
C GLY A 80 -8.59 -2.04 20.81
N ASP A 81 -9.26 -2.60 21.83
CA ASP A 81 -10.08 -1.87 22.82
C ASP A 81 -11.15 -1.00 22.15
N ARG A 82 -11.72 -1.48 21.08
CA ARG A 82 -12.74 -0.84 20.25
C ARG A 82 -13.85 -1.84 19.90
N ASP A 83 -14.88 -1.36 19.24
CA ASP A 83 -15.99 -2.17 18.75
C ASP A 83 -15.49 -3.32 17.85
N LYS A 84 -15.63 -4.56 18.36
CA LYS A 84 -15.22 -5.79 17.64
C LYS A 84 -16.15 -6.15 16.50
N THR A 85 -17.42 -5.69 16.55
CA THR A 85 -18.42 -6.03 15.53
C THR A 85 -18.09 -5.46 14.15
N LYS A 86 -17.30 -4.40 14.10
CA LYS A 86 -16.82 -3.80 12.84
C LYS A 86 -15.75 -4.66 12.13
N ARG A 87 -14.99 -5.52 12.86
CA ARG A 87 -13.85 -6.26 12.35
C ARG A 87 -14.20 -7.15 11.14
N PRO A 88 -15.18 -8.07 11.23
CA PRO A 88 -15.57 -8.88 10.07
C PRO A 88 -16.20 -8.03 8.95
N ARG A 89 -16.91 -6.93 9.27
CA ARG A 89 -17.47 -6.03 8.26
C ARG A 89 -16.38 -5.36 7.43
N MET A 90 -15.30 -4.92 8.07
CA MET A 90 -14.14 -4.34 7.38
C MET A 90 -13.44 -5.37 6.49
N GLY A 91 -13.30 -6.62 6.95
CA GLY A 91 -12.76 -7.72 6.15
C GLY A 91 -13.57 -7.96 4.87
N ARG A 92 -14.91 -8.05 4.97
CA ARG A 92 -15.79 -8.21 3.79
C ARG A 92 -15.67 -7.05 2.82
N ILE A 93 -15.64 -5.81 3.33
CA ILE A 93 -15.52 -4.61 2.48
C ILE A 93 -14.19 -4.58 1.75
N ALA A 94 -13.09 -4.83 2.45
CA ALA A 94 -11.77 -4.90 1.83
C ALA A 94 -11.74 -5.97 0.72
N ALA A 95 -12.19 -7.18 1.03
CA ALA A 95 -12.20 -8.28 0.07
C ALA A 95 -13.13 -8.05 -1.14
N ALA A 96 -14.23 -7.30 -0.95
CA ALA A 96 -15.18 -7.01 -2.03
C ALA A 96 -14.76 -5.86 -2.95
N LEU A 97 -13.89 -4.96 -2.46
CA LEU A 97 -13.52 -3.71 -3.15
C LEU A 97 -12.01 -3.60 -3.42
N SER A 98 -11.28 -4.71 -3.36
CA SER A 98 -9.87 -4.73 -3.76
C SER A 98 -9.51 -6.04 -4.45
N ASP A 99 -8.44 -6.02 -5.24
CA ASP A 99 -7.91 -7.17 -5.96
C ASP A 99 -6.92 -7.97 -5.11
N PHE A 100 -6.38 -7.35 -4.06
CA PHE A 100 -5.51 -7.98 -3.07
C PHE A 100 -5.69 -7.33 -1.69
N VAL A 101 -5.76 -8.12 -0.64
CA VAL A 101 -5.90 -7.64 0.74
C VAL A 101 -4.64 -7.95 1.54
N VAL A 102 -4.06 -6.94 2.20
CA VAL A 102 -3.02 -7.12 3.20
C VAL A 102 -3.61 -6.78 4.57
N LEU A 103 -3.91 -7.81 5.36
CA LEU A 103 -4.42 -7.66 6.71
C LEU A 103 -3.25 -7.55 7.69
N THR A 104 -3.23 -6.48 8.51
CA THR A 104 -2.14 -6.18 9.43
C THR A 104 -2.63 -5.57 10.75
N SER A 105 -1.71 -5.29 11.68
CA SER A 105 -2.05 -4.54 12.91
C SER A 105 -2.26 -3.05 12.62
N ASP A 106 -3.22 -2.47 13.34
CA ASP A 106 -3.36 -1.02 13.52
C ASP A 106 -2.75 -0.61 14.87
N ASN A 107 -3.55 -0.15 15.82
CA ASN A 107 -3.19 0.08 17.22
C ASN A 107 -3.78 -1.05 18.07
N PRO A 108 -3.07 -2.14 18.36
CA PRO A 108 -3.62 -3.26 19.12
C PRO A 108 -3.95 -2.90 20.57
N ARG A 109 -3.34 -1.86 21.13
CA ARG A 109 -3.48 -1.43 22.50
C ARG A 109 -3.27 -2.60 23.48
N THR A 110 -4.24 -2.90 24.35
CA THR A 110 -4.11 -3.97 25.33
C THR A 110 -4.55 -5.35 24.80
N GLU A 111 -5.16 -5.40 23.60
CA GLU A 111 -5.54 -6.67 22.99
C GLU A 111 -4.34 -7.36 22.30
N ASP A 112 -4.34 -8.68 22.27
CA ASP A 112 -3.41 -9.45 21.45
C ASP A 112 -3.68 -9.18 19.95
N PRO A 113 -2.67 -8.72 19.18
CA PRO A 113 -2.86 -8.38 17.78
C PRO A 113 -3.34 -9.56 16.95
N TYR A 114 -2.90 -10.78 17.24
CA TYR A 114 -3.35 -11.98 16.53
C TYR A 114 -4.82 -12.31 16.78
N THR A 115 -5.35 -11.96 17.95
CA THR A 115 -6.79 -12.08 18.24
C THR A 115 -7.59 -11.11 17.36
N ILE A 116 -7.12 -9.88 17.19
CA ILE A 116 -7.75 -8.89 16.31
C ILE A 116 -7.76 -9.38 14.85
N LEU A 117 -6.62 -9.91 14.37
CA LEU A 117 -6.51 -10.46 13.02
C LEU A 117 -7.45 -11.65 12.80
N ARG A 118 -7.58 -12.53 13.80
CA ARG A 118 -8.51 -13.68 13.75
C ARG A 118 -9.98 -13.27 13.71
N ASP A 119 -10.36 -12.14 14.26
CA ASP A 119 -11.74 -11.63 14.18
C ASP A 119 -12.07 -11.09 12.77
N VAL A 120 -11.07 -10.68 12.00
CA VAL A 120 -11.25 -10.16 10.63
C VAL A 120 -11.17 -11.26 9.58
N LEU A 121 -10.21 -12.18 9.73
CA LEU A 121 -9.80 -13.16 8.72
C LEU A 121 -10.93 -14.03 8.15
N PRO A 122 -11.87 -14.59 8.95
CA PRO A 122 -12.95 -15.41 8.40
C PRO A 122 -13.77 -14.70 7.34
N ALA A 123 -13.98 -13.39 7.48
CA ALA A 123 -14.75 -12.59 6.54
C ALA A 123 -14.00 -12.34 5.21
N ILE A 124 -12.68 -12.34 5.22
CA ILE A 124 -11.86 -12.30 4.00
C ILE A 124 -11.88 -13.66 3.30
N LEU A 125 -11.80 -14.75 4.08
CA LEU A 125 -11.84 -16.13 3.57
C LEU A 125 -13.18 -16.51 2.90
N GLU A 126 -14.28 -15.81 3.21
CA GLU A 126 -15.57 -15.96 2.52
C GLU A 126 -15.50 -15.52 1.05
N SER A 127 -14.50 -14.72 0.68
CA SER A 127 -14.27 -14.24 -0.68
C SER A 127 -13.24 -15.12 -1.42
N ARG A 128 -13.07 -14.84 -2.73
CA ARG A 128 -11.96 -15.40 -3.54
C ARG A 128 -10.80 -14.43 -3.70
N THR A 129 -10.88 -13.27 -3.07
CA THR A 129 -9.85 -12.23 -3.17
C THR A 129 -8.55 -12.72 -2.54
N PRO A 130 -7.42 -12.71 -3.26
CA PRO A 130 -6.12 -13.03 -2.71
C PRO A 130 -5.79 -12.14 -1.52
N PHE A 131 -5.12 -12.70 -0.51
CA PHE A 131 -4.76 -11.93 0.68
C PHE A 131 -3.45 -12.40 1.31
N ALA A 132 -2.85 -11.54 2.11
CA ALA A 132 -1.78 -11.86 3.05
C ALA A 132 -2.15 -11.38 4.45
N VAL A 133 -1.66 -12.09 5.49
CA VAL A 133 -1.79 -11.68 6.88
C VAL A 133 -0.40 -11.48 7.45
N ILE A 134 -0.04 -10.25 7.74
CA ILE A 134 1.28 -9.86 8.23
C ILE A 134 1.08 -8.95 9.43
N GLU A 135 1.35 -9.46 10.65
CA GLU A 135 1.07 -8.72 11.88
C GLU A 135 1.85 -7.40 11.93
N ASN A 136 3.14 -7.43 11.67
CA ASN A 136 3.99 -6.24 11.71
C ASN A 136 3.64 -5.29 10.55
N ARG A 137 3.13 -4.11 10.87
CA ARG A 137 2.66 -3.14 9.87
C ARG A 137 3.77 -2.62 8.95
N ARG A 138 5.01 -2.49 9.46
CA ARG A 138 6.15 -2.08 8.62
C ARG A 138 6.47 -3.15 7.57
N GLU A 139 6.45 -4.42 7.96
CA GLU A 139 6.64 -5.54 7.04
C GLU A 139 5.47 -5.67 6.06
N ALA A 140 4.24 -5.48 6.53
CA ALA A 140 3.04 -5.49 5.70
C ALA A 140 3.10 -4.42 4.60
N ILE A 141 3.55 -3.20 4.92
CA ILE A 141 3.76 -2.13 3.95
C ILE A 141 4.84 -2.55 2.94
N GLY A 142 5.98 -3.07 3.39
CA GLY A 142 7.04 -3.56 2.51
C GLY A 142 6.56 -4.65 1.56
N PHE A 143 5.76 -5.60 2.05
CA PHE A 143 5.13 -6.64 1.26
C PHE A 143 4.18 -6.05 0.20
N ALA A 144 3.30 -5.12 0.58
CA ALA A 144 2.36 -4.50 -0.35
C ALA A 144 3.06 -3.74 -1.48
N LEU A 145 4.18 -3.05 -1.17
CA LEU A 145 4.99 -2.35 -2.18
C LEU A 145 5.72 -3.32 -3.13
N HIS A 146 6.14 -4.48 -2.63
CA HIS A 146 6.78 -5.52 -3.45
C HIS A 146 5.78 -6.22 -4.38
N GLU A 147 4.54 -6.43 -3.92
CA GLU A 147 3.46 -7.03 -4.71
C GLU A 147 2.89 -6.09 -5.78
N ALA A 148 3.08 -4.77 -5.62
CA ALA A 148 2.53 -3.77 -6.53
C ALA A 148 3.23 -3.81 -7.89
N LYS A 149 2.44 -3.74 -8.96
CA LYS A 149 2.87 -3.72 -10.35
C LYS A 149 2.54 -2.37 -10.98
N GLU A 150 2.94 -2.20 -12.24
CA GLU A 150 2.61 -1.02 -13.02
C GLU A 150 1.10 -0.74 -13.00
N SER A 151 0.74 0.53 -12.82
CA SER A 151 -0.62 1.06 -12.72
C SER A 151 -1.42 0.63 -11.47
N ASP A 152 -0.88 -0.21 -10.58
CA ASP A 152 -1.57 -0.59 -9.34
C ASP A 152 -1.70 0.60 -8.38
N VAL A 153 -2.70 0.52 -7.49
CA VAL A 153 -2.90 1.48 -6.41
C VAL A 153 -2.86 0.76 -5.06
N VAL A 154 -1.85 1.06 -4.25
CA VAL A 154 -1.73 0.56 -2.87
C VAL A 154 -2.39 1.55 -1.93
N VAL A 155 -3.41 1.11 -1.18
CA VAL A 155 -4.17 1.96 -0.24
C VAL A 155 -3.87 1.53 1.20
N LEU A 156 -3.16 2.38 1.93
CA LEU A 156 -2.85 2.19 3.36
C LEU A 156 -3.95 2.82 4.20
N CYS A 157 -4.80 1.99 4.81
CA CYS A 157 -5.97 2.41 5.56
C CYS A 157 -5.77 2.29 7.07
N GLY A 158 -6.33 3.27 7.80
CA GLY A 158 -6.46 3.26 9.25
C GLY A 158 -5.70 4.35 9.96
N LYS A 159 -4.43 4.53 9.65
CA LYS A 159 -3.52 5.45 10.35
C LYS A 159 -3.64 6.91 9.88
N GLY A 160 -3.76 7.12 8.58
CA GLY A 160 -3.87 8.47 8.03
C GLY A 160 -2.77 9.41 8.50
N HIS A 161 -3.11 10.39 9.33
CA HIS A 161 -2.18 11.38 9.87
C HIS A 161 -1.40 10.93 11.12
N GLU A 162 -1.73 9.78 11.70
CA GLU A 162 -1.03 9.25 12.88
C GLU A 162 0.44 8.92 12.54
N THR A 163 1.33 9.24 13.48
CA THR A 163 2.77 8.99 13.37
C THR A 163 3.25 7.98 14.40
N TYR A 164 2.33 7.17 14.95
CA TYR A 164 2.63 6.19 15.98
C TYR A 164 1.79 4.92 15.83
N GLN A 165 2.25 3.84 16.44
CA GLN A 165 1.48 2.64 16.76
C GLN A 165 1.41 2.47 18.27
N GLU A 166 0.20 2.27 18.81
CA GLU A 166 -0.05 2.09 20.22
C GLU A 166 -0.12 0.59 20.55
N ILE A 167 0.88 0.09 21.30
CA ILE A 167 0.98 -1.30 21.76
C ILE A 167 1.01 -1.27 23.29
N GLY A 168 0.05 -1.93 23.93
CA GLY A 168 -0.22 -1.71 25.35
C GLY A 168 -0.62 -0.26 25.59
N THR A 169 0.12 0.43 26.43
CA THR A 169 -0.04 1.86 26.74
C THR A 169 1.06 2.73 26.13
N ILE A 170 1.95 2.14 25.32
CA ILE A 170 3.12 2.82 24.78
C ILE A 170 2.88 3.14 23.32
N LYS A 171 3.22 4.38 22.91
CA LYS A 171 3.20 4.82 21.53
C LYS A 171 4.61 4.70 20.94
N TYR A 172 4.75 3.81 19.96
CA TYR A 172 5.98 3.64 19.18
C TYR A 172 5.89 4.45 17.91
N HIS A 173 6.99 5.06 17.50
CA HIS A 173 7.03 5.84 16.26
C HIS A 173 6.74 4.96 15.03
N LEU A 174 5.74 5.36 14.24
CA LEU A 174 5.37 4.75 12.98
C LEU A 174 4.64 5.80 12.11
N ASP A 175 5.37 6.51 11.28
CA ASP A 175 4.79 7.33 10.21
C ASP A 175 4.82 6.51 8.91
N GLU A 176 3.65 6.23 8.35
CA GLU A 176 3.53 5.40 7.14
C GLU A 176 4.26 6.01 5.94
N ARG A 177 4.40 7.34 5.86
CA ARG A 177 5.13 8.04 4.80
C ARG A 177 6.62 7.73 4.84
N GLU A 178 7.18 7.69 6.05
CA GLU A 178 8.58 7.31 6.27
C GLU A 178 8.77 5.84 5.94
N VAL A 179 7.89 4.98 6.46
CA VAL A 179 7.94 3.53 6.22
C VAL A 179 7.85 3.22 4.73
N VAL A 180 6.95 3.86 4.00
CA VAL A 180 6.78 3.67 2.55
C VAL A 180 8.08 4.04 1.82
N ARG A 181 8.69 5.21 2.12
CA ARG A 181 9.95 5.62 1.48
C ARG A 181 11.11 4.68 1.81
N GLU A 182 11.24 4.28 3.07
CA GLU A 182 12.28 3.35 3.54
C GLU A 182 12.15 1.99 2.86
N ARG A 183 10.93 1.41 2.85
CA ARG A 183 10.67 0.09 2.27
C ARG A 183 10.79 0.10 0.75
N PHE A 184 10.31 1.14 0.10
CA PHE A 184 10.47 1.30 -1.34
C PHE A 184 11.95 1.32 -1.75
N ALA A 185 12.78 2.08 -1.03
CA ALA A 185 14.22 2.10 -1.28
C ALA A 185 14.90 0.74 -1.03
N GLN A 186 14.38 -0.08 -0.11
CA GLN A 186 14.88 -1.45 0.14
C GLN A 186 14.47 -2.40 -1.00
N VAL A 187 13.22 -2.32 -1.48
CA VAL A 187 12.74 -3.12 -2.63
C VAL A 187 13.60 -2.82 -3.85
N GLN A 188 13.79 -1.55 -4.21
CA GLN A 188 14.64 -1.16 -5.35
C GLN A 188 16.08 -1.68 -5.26
N ARG A 189 16.69 -1.66 -4.06
CA ARG A 189 18.06 -2.20 -3.88
C ARG A 189 18.11 -3.71 -4.07
N LYS A 190 17.08 -4.42 -3.63
CA LYS A 190 16.98 -5.87 -3.79
C LYS A 190 16.83 -6.23 -5.27
N ASP A 191 15.90 -5.58 -5.96
CA ASP A 191 15.65 -5.82 -7.38
C ASP A 191 16.90 -5.52 -8.22
N ALA A 192 17.61 -4.43 -7.93
CA ALA A 192 18.87 -4.11 -8.58
C ALA A 192 19.99 -5.15 -8.30
N ALA A 193 20.04 -5.69 -7.07
CA ALA A 193 21.00 -6.72 -6.71
C ALA A 193 20.68 -8.08 -7.36
N ASP A 194 19.41 -8.42 -7.48
CA ASP A 194 18.96 -9.65 -8.12
C ASP A 194 19.17 -9.58 -9.65
N ALA A 195 18.86 -8.44 -10.29
CA ALA A 195 19.17 -8.19 -11.70
C ALA A 195 20.67 -8.23 -12.01
N ALA A 196 21.53 -7.73 -11.10
CA ALA A 196 22.98 -7.81 -11.26
C ALA A 196 23.49 -9.26 -11.22
N LYS A 197 22.92 -10.11 -10.38
CA LYS A 197 23.27 -11.54 -10.31
C LYS A 197 22.82 -12.32 -11.55
N GLU A 198 21.64 -12.01 -12.09
CA GLU A 198 21.15 -12.62 -13.33
C GLU A 198 22.07 -12.29 -14.50
N ASN A 199 22.48 -11.03 -14.65
CA ASN A 199 23.43 -10.61 -15.68
C ASN A 199 24.80 -11.30 -15.53
N GLU A 200 25.33 -11.44 -14.30
CA GLU A 200 26.59 -12.14 -14.04
C GLU A 200 26.50 -13.64 -14.41
N TYR A 201 25.33 -14.25 -14.17
CA TYR A 201 25.08 -15.65 -14.55
C TYR A 201 25.00 -15.83 -16.07
N GLU A 202 24.35 -14.92 -16.78
CA GLU A 202 24.26 -14.94 -18.25
C GLU A 202 25.61 -14.72 -18.91
N ASP A 203 26.43 -13.77 -18.41
CA ASP A 203 27.78 -13.53 -18.91
C ASP A 203 28.69 -14.75 -18.72
N HIS A 204 28.62 -15.41 -17.57
CA HIS A 204 29.35 -16.65 -17.33
C HIS A 204 28.87 -17.79 -18.24
N HIS A 205 27.60 -17.88 -18.54
CA HIS A 205 27.06 -18.90 -19.42
C HIS A 205 27.42 -18.66 -20.88
N CYS A 206 27.46 -17.41 -21.32
CA CYS A 206 27.88 -17.00 -22.65
C CYS A 206 29.39 -17.34 -22.87
N LEU A 207 30.24 -16.97 -21.91
CA LEU A 207 31.69 -17.30 -21.97
C LEU A 207 31.95 -18.81 -22.02
N HIS A 208 31.18 -19.63 -21.28
CA HIS A 208 31.31 -21.08 -21.33
C HIS A 208 30.87 -21.68 -22.67
N THR A 209 29.89 -21.06 -23.34
CA THR A 209 29.40 -21.50 -24.65
C THR A 209 30.40 -21.14 -25.74
N GLU A 210 31.00 -19.96 -25.71
CA GLU A 210 32.06 -19.54 -26.66
C GLU A 210 33.33 -20.38 -26.51
N LEU A 211 33.74 -20.68 -25.29
CA LEU A 211 34.92 -21.55 -25.04
C LEU A 211 34.71 -23.01 -25.48
N ARG A 212 33.49 -23.54 -25.48
CA ARG A 212 33.16 -24.84 -26.07
C ARG A 212 33.25 -24.80 -27.60
N GLY A 213 32.72 -23.76 -28.25
CA GLY A 213 32.82 -23.60 -29.71
C GLY A 213 34.26 -23.53 -30.23
N LEU A 214 35.16 -22.91 -29.47
CA LEU A 214 36.61 -22.85 -29.83
C LEU A 214 37.34 -24.19 -29.69
N ARG A 215 36.89 -25.12 -28.83
CA ARG A 215 37.46 -26.47 -28.70
C ARG A 215 37.05 -27.40 -29.83
N ASP A 216 35.87 -27.23 -30.39
CA ASP A 216 35.38 -28.09 -31.49
C ASP A 216 35.95 -27.70 -32.87
N HIS A 217 36.45 -26.47 -33.04
CA HIS A 217 37.12 -26.03 -34.26
C HIS A 217 38.65 -26.30 -34.28
N GLY A 218 39.24 -26.85 -33.21
CA GLY A 218 40.66 -27.13 -33.07
C GLY A 218 41.13 -28.49 -33.61
N LYS A 219 40.28 -29.25 -34.32
CA LYS A 219 40.71 -30.45 -35.06
C LYS A 219 40.81 -30.16 -36.54
N ILE A 220 41.91 -29.52 -36.93
CA ILE A 220 42.39 -29.54 -38.32
C ILE A 220 43.62 -30.40 -38.35
N SER A 221 43.46 -31.49 -39.07
CA SER A 221 44.40 -32.43 -39.61
C SER A 221 45.76 -31.85 -40.08
N GLY A 222 46.82 -32.45 -39.64
CA GLY A 222 48.12 -32.40 -40.33
C GLY A 222 48.48 -33.79 -40.91
N PRO A 223 49.36 -33.84 -41.84
CA PRO A 223 49.41 -34.82 -42.91
C PRO A 223 49.79 -36.24 -42.46
#